data_7f8183dc2beb3df1421c08ee0dcea2d4
#
_entry.id   7f8183dc2beb3df1421c08ee0dcea2d4
#
_cell.length_a   1.000
_cell.length_b   1.000
_cell.length_c   1.000
_cell.angle_alpha   90.00
_cell.angle_beta   90.00
_cell.angle_gamma   90.00
#
_symmetry.space_group_name_H-M   'P 1'
#
loop_
_entity.id
_entity.type
_entity.pdbx_description
1 polymer ?
#
loop_
_entity_poly.entity_id
_entity_poly.type
_entity_poly.pdbx_seq_one_letter_code
_entity_poly.pdbx_strand_id
1 'polypeptide(L)'
;VSEAILRFNFIRMPGLFDLVGCALVLGIIYVQSRSRGDGDVFAFAPKVRKRPERVREIGWLHHAPKIGFVLLGAIVIALPLLVTLPSRQLVYASVVCFAICAMSLSVITGWAGQLSLAQMTFAGFGALFAAAFTRGFEMDVWVIDFTAPAMPFLVAIPLAAVVVSGMAVVIGLGALRVRGLRLAVTTFVFAVAAQQYIYKIPMFSEGNSSSVTFRRGSLFGLSLESHRTYYYLCLTVLLIIFVIVSRLRRSGVGRTTIAVRDNLDAAAGYTVSPTRTKLFAFAAAGGIVAIGGSVLAGLLESVPFRSQFFLSSDSLQLVGMVVIGGIAARSGPIIGAVWVIGLPAIFPDNELVPLFTSSVGLLIVVMYFPGGMAQIGYMIRDAVDEWAVARLPEPVDAATGRVAVAALTAHRSPARREGNPGPESDALRADKIGVTFGGNRAVVDVSVRVGQGEIVGL
;
A
#
# COMPACT_ATOMS: atom_id res chain seq x y z
N VAL A 1 -40.02 7.49 -5.60
CA VAL A 1 -40.54 6.61 -6.68
C VAL A 1 -39.84 5.24 -6.60
N SER A 2 -38.54 5.16 -6.33
CA SER A 2 -37.78 3.87 -6.23
C SER A 2 -38.22 3.06 -4.99
N GLU A 3 -38.48 3.68 -3.83
CA GLU A 3 -38.95 2.98 -2.64
C GLU A 3 -40.39 2.44 -2.76
N ALA A 4 -41.23 3.08 -3.58
CA ALA A 4 -42.62 2.65 -3.76
C ALA A 4 -42.75 1.38 -4.63
N ILE A 5 -41.84 1.18 -5.60
CA ILE A 5 -41.90 0.05 -6.54
C ILE A 5 -41.44 -1.26 -5.87
N LEU A 6 -40.60 -1.22 -4.86
CA LEU A 6 -40.10 -2.41 -4.16
C LEU A 6 -40.84 -2.72 -2.84
N ARG A 7 -41.83 -1.96 -2.48
CA ARG A 7 -42.80 -2.35 -1.42
C ARG A 7 -43.72 -3.51 -1.82
N PHE A 8 -43.68 -3.95 -3.09
CA PHE A 8 -44.29 -5.19 -3.51
C PHE A 8 -43.49 -6.40 -3.01
N ASN A 9 -43.70 -6.72 -1.78
CA ASN A 9 -43.85 -8.03 -1.12
C ASN A 9 -42.87 -9.16 -1.35
N PHE A 10 -41.64 -8.98 -1.85
CA PHE A 10 -40.84 -10.17 -2.01
C PHE A 10 -39.52 -10.25 -1.21
N ILE A 11 -38.94 -9.19 -0.70
CA ILE A 11 -37.73 -9.33 0.17
C ILE A 11 -37.65 -8.16 1.15
N ARG A 12 -38.01 -8.38 2.43
CA ARG A 12 -37.74 -7.48 3.56
C ARG A 12 -36.25 -7.54 3.96
N MET A 13 -35.33 -7.30 3.06
CA MET A 13 -33.93 -7.18 3.40
C MET A 13 -33.49 -5.71 3.31
N PRO A 14 -33.19 -5.06 4.45
CA PRO A 14 -32.66 -3.68 4.43
C PRO A 14 -31.32 -3.66 3.67
N GLY A 15 -31.18 -2.76 2.71
CA GLY A 15 -29.94 -2.63 1.89
C GLY A 15 -29.93 -3.36 0.55
N LEU A 16 -30.98 -4.11 0.21
CA LEU A 16 -31.07 -4.78 -1.09
C LEU A 16 -31.05 -3.76 -2.25
N PHE A 17 -31.63 -2.61 -2.07
CA PHE A 17 -31.62 -1.51 -3.06
C PHE A 17 -30.21 -1.01 -3.35
N ASP A 18 -29.44 -0.81 -2.30
CA ASP A 18 -28.06 -0.34 -2.43
C ASP A 18 -27.23 -1.41 -3.13
N LEU A 19 -27.47 -2.69 -2.84
CA LEU A 19 -26.80 -3.81 -3.49
C LEU A 19 -27.17 -3.92 -4.98
N VAL A 20 -28.45 -3.78 -5.33
CA VAL A 20 -28.93 -3.75 -6.72
C VAL A 20 -28.40 -2.52 -7.44
N GLY A 21 -28.43 -1.35 -6.81
CA GLY A 21 -27.82 -0.13 -7.35
C GLY A 21 -26.32 -0.29 -7.62
N CYS A 22 -25.60 -0.88 -6.68
CA CYS A 22 -24.18 -1.20 -6.84
C CYS A 22 -23.93 -2.22 -7.96
N ALA A 23 -24.74 -3.28 -8.05
CA ALA A 23 -24.64 -4.27 -9.11
C ALA A 23 -24.92 -3.64 -10.50
N LEU A 24 -25.87 -2.71 -10.58
CA LEU A 24 -26.17 -1.94 -11.79
C LEU A 24 -24.99 -1.04 -12.19
N VAL A 25 -24.42 -0.29 -11.25
CA VAL A 25 -23.23 0.55 -11.52
C VAL A 25 -22.05 -0.31 -11.95
N LEU A 26 -21.80 -1.44 -11.28
CA LEU A 26 -20.76 -2.40 -11.68
C LEU A 26 -21.03 -2.97 -13.08
N GLY A 27 -22.28 -3.29 -13.39
CA GLY A 27 -22.69 -3.75 -14.73
C GLY A 27 -22.44 -2.71 -15.82
N ILE A 28 -22.79 -1.44 -15.58
CA ILE A 28 -22.56 -0.34 -16.51
C ILE A 28 -21.04 -0.13 -16.72
N ILE A 29 -20.25 -0.11 -15.65
CA ILE A 29 -18.79 0.03 -15.72
C ILE A 29 -18.18 -1.16 -16.48
N TYR A 30 -18.67 -2.37 -16.26
CA TYR A 30 -18.23 -3.57 -16.98
C TYR A 30 -18.49 -3.48 -18.47
N VAL A 31 -19.67 -3.04 -18.89
CA VAL A 31 -20.04 -2.85 -20.30
C VAL A 31 -19.21 -1.75 -20.95
N GLN A 32 -18.99 -0.63 -20.24
CA GLN A 32 -18.18 0.49 -20.73
C GLN A 32 -16.67 0.21 -20.71
N SER A 33 -16.21 -0.81 -20.01
CA SER A 33 -14.79 -1.17 -19.87
C SER A 33 -14.11 -1.58 -21.20
N ARG A 34 -14.86 -1.78 -22.27
CA ARG A 34 -14.32 -2.13 -23.61
C ARG A 34 -13.67 -0.96 -24.36
N SER A 35 -13.70 0.26 -23.85
CA SER A 35 -13.13 1.45 -24.49
C SER A 35 -11.77 1.83 -23.87
N ARG A 36 -10.75 1.76 -24.70
CA ARG A 36 -9.39 2.36 -24.72
C ARG A 36 -8.73 2.78 -23.41
N GLY A 37 -7.43 2.37 -23.32
CA GLY A 37 -6.53 2.61 -22.21
C GLY A 37 -6.30 4.09 -21.89
N ASP A 38 -6.45 4.38 -20.61
CA ASP A 38 -5.92 5.58 -20.00
C ASP A 38 -4.52 5.31 -19.52
N GLY A 39 -3.61 6.19 -19.92
CA GLY A 39 -2.22 6.17 -19.52
C GLY A 39 -1.99 6.39 -18.04
N ASP A 40 -0.80 6.08 -17.63
CA ASP A 40 -0.24 6.06 -16.30
C ASP A 40 -0.61 7.26 -15.42
N VAL A 41 -1.42 7.04 -14.40
CA VAL A 41 -1.93 8.13 -13.56
C VAL A 41 -1.08 8.40 -12.31
N PHE A 42 -0.15 7.53 -11.88
CA PHE A 42 0.57 7.75 -10.63
C PHE A 42 2.05 7.34 -10.64
N ALA A 43 2.92 8.20 -11.15
CA ALA A 43 4.37 8.08 -10.94
C ALA A 43 4.86 8.88 -9.70
N PHE A 44 4.29 8.62 -8.53
CA PHE A 44 4.73 9.21 -7.25
C PHE A 44 5.84 8.39 -6.57
N ALA A 45 6.85 7.99 -7.32
CA ALA A 45 8.02 7.34 -6.72
C ALA A 45 9.08 8.39 -6.40
N PRO A 46 9.47 8.60 -5.13
CA PRO A 46 10.58 9.49 -4.83
C PRO A 46 11.85 8.93 -5.47
N LYS A 47 12.59 9.78 -6.18
CA LYS A 47 13.92 9.43 -6.70
C LYS A 47 14.88 9.32 -5.51
N VAL A 48 15.00 8.10 -4.93
CA VAL A 48 15.95 7.83 -3.86
C VAL A 48 17.33 7.74 -4.48
N ARG A 49 18.20 8.72 -4.21
CA ARG A 49 19.62 8.67 -4.61
C ARG A 49 20.32 7.48 -3.95
N LYS A 50 21.13 6.76 -4.69
CA LYS A 50 22.03 5.75 -4.11
C LYS A 50 23.07 6.48 -3.25
N ARG A 51 23.31 5.97 -2.05
CA ARG A 51 24.36 6.50 -1.17
C ARG A 51 25.71 6.44 -1.86
N PRO A 52 26.53 7.52 -1.82
CA PRO A 52 27.90 7.48 -2.29
C PRO A 52 28.68 6.38 -1.56
N GLU A 53 29.54 5.65 -2.25
CA GLU A 53 30.33 4.57 -1.62
C GLU A 53 31.23 5.07 -0.49
N ARG A 54 31.70 6.31 -0.61
CA ARG A 54 32.49 7.02 0.40
C ARG A 54 31.81 7.18 1.76
N VAL A 55 30.49 7.19 1.80
CA VAL A 55 29.74 7.24 3.08
C VAL A 55 29.97 5.99 3.92
N ARG A 56 30.38 4.87 3.30
CA ARG A 56 30.72 3.62 4.00
C ARG A 56 32.01 3.72 4.83
N GLU A 57 32.89 4.62 4.47
CA GLU A 57 34.17 4.84 5.17
C GLU A 57 33.95 5.56 6.50
N ILE A 58 32.83 6.27 6.65
CA ILE A 58 32.48 6.98 7.87
C ILE A 58 31.65 6.05 8.78
N GLY A 59 32.32 5.41 9.74
CA GLY A 59 31.72 4.35 10.59
C GLY A 59 30.44 4.77 11.31
N TRP A 60 30.36 5.98 11.87
CA TRP A 60 29.16 6.44 12.57
C TRP A 60 27.98 6.69 11.61
N LEU A 61 28.24 7.18 10.38
CA LEU A 61 27.21 7.47 9.38
C LEU A 61 26.62 6.19 8.79
N HIS A 62 27.43 5.11 8.73
CA HIS A 62 26.97 3.78 8.37
C HIS A 62 25.94 3.24 9.38
N HIS A 63 26.11 3.54 10.66
CA HIS A 63 25.23 3.08 11.75
C HIS A 63 24.09 4.06 12.05
N ALA A 64 24.17 5.33 11.63
CA ALA A 64 23.18 6.36 11.90
C ALA A 64 21.72 5.94 11.63
N PRO A 65 21.35 5.29 10.51
CA PRO A 65 19.97 4.85 10.29
C PRO A 65 19.54 3.74 11.25
N LYS A 66 20.48 2.89 11.70
CA LYS A 66 20.18 1.86 12.72
C LYS A 66 19.95 2.49 14.08
N ILE A 67 20.79 3.46 14.46
CA ILE A 67 20.67 4.21 15.71
C ILE A 67 19.34 4.99 15.72
N GLY A 68 19.01 5.70 14.65
CA GLY A 68 17.73 6.41 14.51
C GLY A 68 16.52 5.47 14.64
N PHE A 69 16.58 4.29 14.04
CA PHE A 69 15.51 3.29 14.16
C PHE A 69 15.38 2.76 15.60
N VAL A 70 16.49 2.51 16.29
CA VAL A 70 16.50 2.04 17.68
C VAL A 70 15.97 3.13 18.62
N LEU A 71 16.39 4.38 18.44
CA LEU A 71 15.89 5.51 19.24
C LEU A 71 14.38 5.72 19.04
N LEU A 72 13.91 5.69 17.79
CA LEU A 72 12.48 5.79 17.50
C LEU A 72 11.70 4.63 18.12
N GLY A 73 12.22 3.42 18.02
CA GLY A 73 11.64 2.23 18.64
C GLY A 73 11.58 2.37 20.17
N ALA A 74 12.65 2.86 20.80
CA ALA A 74 12.70 3.10 22.23
C ALA A 74 11.66 4.15 22.69
N ILE A 75 11.49 5.24 21.93
CA ILE A 75 10.47 6.26 22.18
C ILE A 75 9.08 5.66 22.10
N VAL A 76 8.77 4.90 21.04
CA VAL A 76 7.46 4.27 20.85
C VAL A 76 7.16 3.24 21.95
N ILE A 77 8.16 2.48 22.41
CA ILE A 77 8.01 1.53 23.53
C ILE A 77 7.82 2.26 24.86
N ALA A 78 8.53 3.38 25.09
CA ALA A 78 8.44 4.15 26.32
C ALA A 78 7.14 4.97 26.43
N LEU A 79 6.46 5.26 25.31
CA LEU A 79 5.30 6.13 25.24
C LEU A 79 4.16 5.74 26.20
N PRO A 80 3.71 4.46 26.31
CA PRO A 80 2.67 4.07 27.27
C PRO A 80 3.17 3.99 28.72
N LEU A 81 4.49 4.07 28.95
CA LEU A 81 5.06 4.18 30.30
C LEU A 81 5.04 5.62 30.79
N LEU A 82 5.28 6.58 29.88
CA LEU A 82 5.29 8.01 30.17
C LEU A 82 3.87 8.58 30.27
N VAL A 83 2.95 8.06 29.45
CA VAL A 83 1.56 8.53 29.40
C VAL A 83 0.64 7.49 30.02
N THR A 84 0.20 7.77 31.25
CA THR A 84 -0.62 6.84 32.04
C THR A 84 -2.13 6.98 31.80
N LEU A 85 -2.60 8.05 31.14
CA LEU A 85 -4.00 8.31 30.84
C LEU A 85 -4.57 7.26 29.87
N PRO A 86 -5.61 6.47 30.25
CA PRO A 86 -6.17 5.42 29.43
C PRO A 86 -6.68 5.93 28.07
N SER A 87 -7.31 7.10 28.04
CA SER A 87 -7.84 7.71 26.80
C SER A 87 -6.73 7.98 25.77
N ARG A 88 -5.57 8.47 26.21
CA ARG A 88 -4.43 8.70 25.32
C ARG A 88 -3.78 7.38 24.85
N GLN A 89 -3.73 6.37 25.71
CA GLN A 89 -3.23 5.05 25.33
C GLN A 89 -4.10 4.41 24.23
N LEU A 90 -5.43 4.59 24.28
CA LEU A 90 -6.35 4.17 23.22
C LEU A 90 -6.04 4.85 21.89
N VAL A 91 -5.78 6.15 21.91
CA VAL A 91 -5.44 6.89 20.70
C VAL A 91 -4.10 6.44 20.11
N TYR A 92 -3.09 6.23 20.93
CA TYR A 92 -1.79 5.72 20.43
C TYR A 92 -1.91 4.32 19.84
N ALA A 93 -2.71 3.46 20.47
CA ALA A 93 -2.99 2.14 19.91
C ALA A 93 -3.76 2.24 18.57
N SER A 94 -4.71 3.17 18.45
CA SER A 94 -5.42 3.37 17.18
C SER A 94 -4.50 3.84 16.06
N VAL A 95 -3.53 4.74 16.34
CA VAL A 95 -2.50 5.13 15.36
C VAL A 95 -1.75 3.91 14.84
N VAL A 96 -1.38 2.99 15.73
CA VAL A 96 -0.68 1.74 15.35
C VAL A 96 -1.57 0.85 14.47
N CYS A 97 -2.85 0.69 14.82
CA CYS A 97 -3.81 -0.08 14.03
C CYS A 97 -4.03 0.52 12.63
N PHE A 98 -4.21 1.83 12.55
CA PHE A 98 -4.32 2.52 11.26
C PHE A 98 -3.03 2.47 10.44
N ALA A 99 -1.86 2.47 11.07
CA ALA A 99 -0.59 2.25 10.38
C ALA A 99 -0.54 0.87 9.72
N ILE A 100 -1.05 -0.19 10.38
CA ILE A 100 -1.17 -1.54 9.77
C ILE A 100 -2.11 -1.49 8.57
N CYS A 101 -3.28 -0.87 8.71
CA CYS A 101 -4.24 -0.71 7.61
C CYS A 101 -3.62 0.08 6.43
N ALA A 102 -2.91 1.16 6.72
CA ALA A 102 -2.24 1.98 5.72
C ALA A 102 -1.11 1.22 4.98
N MET A 103 -0.41 0.30 5.66
CA MET A 103 0.60 -0.56 5.02
C MET A 103 -0.01 -1.47 3.95
N SER A 104 -1.25 -1.94 4.13
CA SER A 104 -1.95 -2.74 3.11
C SER A 104 -2.16 -1.95 1.81
N LEU A 105 -2.53 -0.67 1.95
CA LEU A 105 -2.75 0.21 0.80
C LEU A 105 -1.43 0.49 0.04
N SER A 106 -0.29 0.59 0.75
CA SER A 106 1.02 0.70 0.09
C SER A 106 1.37 -0.54 -0.73
N VAL A 107 0.92 -1.72 -0.34
CA VAL A 107 1.13 -2.95 -1.12
C VAL A 107 0.29 -2.92 -2.40
N ILE A 108 -1.02 -2.62 -2.30
CA ILE A 108 -1.91 -2.68 -3.46
C ILE A 108 -1.75 -1.45 -4.37
N THR A 109 -1.65 -0.24 -3.80
CA THR A 109 -1.53 0.99 -4.59
C THR A 109 -0.08 1.31 -4.90
N GLY A 110 0.81 1.19 -3.91
CA GLY A 110 2.21 1.56 -4.06
C GLY A 110 3.00 0.61 -4.95
N TRP A 111 2.79 -0.71 -4.85
CA TRP A 111 3.58 -1.69 -5.62
C TRP A 111 2.83 -2.24 -6.82
N ALA A 112 1.53 -2.54 -6.68
CA ALA A 112 0.75 -3.10 -7.77
C ALA A 112 0.08 -2.04 -8.67
N GLY A 113 0.12 -0.75 -8.27
CA GLY A 113 -0.48 0.34 -9.03
C GLY A 113 -2.02 0.26 -9.11
N GLN A 114 -2.65 -0.46 -8.17
CA GLN A 114 -4.09 -0.65 -8.15
C GLN A 114 -4.70 0.22 -7.07
N LEU A 115 -5.36 1.31 -7.45
CA LEU A 115 -6.06 2.15 -6.49
C LEU A 115 -7.33 1.44 -6.02
N SER A 116 -7.37 1.05 -4.73
CA SER A 116 -8.53 0.40 -4.10
C SER A 116 -9.08 1.28 -2.99
N LEU A 117 -10.36 1.58 -3.05
CA LEU A 117 -11.11 2.32 -2.02
C LEU A 117 -11.94 1.41 -1.11
N ALA A 118 -11.71 0.09 -1.14
CA ALA A 118 -12.39 -0.87 -0.27
C ALA A 118 -11.54 -1.31 0.93
N GLN A 119 -10.40 -0.68 1.19
CA GLN A 119 -9.46 -1.18 2.20
C GLN A 119 -10.07 -1.16 3.61
N MET A 120 -10.76 -0.09 4.00
CA MET A 120 -11.42 -0.07 5.32
C MET A 120 -12.60 -1.04 5.40
N THR A 121 -13.23 -1.35 4.29
CA THR A 121 -14.25 -2.42 4.24
C THR A 121 -13.64 -3.80 4.49
N PHE A 122 -12.47 -4.10 3.89
CA PHE A 122 -11.75 -5.33 4.22
C PHE A 122 -11.24 -5.35 5.66
N ALA A 123 -10.88 -4.19 6.24
CA ALA A 123 -10.60 -4.08 7.67
C ALA A 123 -11.84 -4.44 8.50
N GLY A 124 -13.01 -3.94 8.11
CA GLY A 124 -14.29 -4.27 8.73
C GLY A 124 -14.62 -5.76 8.65
N PHE A 125 -14.38 -6.41 7.50
CA PHE A 125 -14.52 -7.87 7.42
C PHE A 125 -13.55 -8.59 8.35
N GLY A 126 -12.29 -8.14 8.43
CA GLY A 126 -11.33 -8.67 9.40
C GLY A 126 -11.84 -8.57 10.84
N ALA A 127 -12.39 -7.41 11.20
CA ALA A 127 -13.00 -7.15 12.49
C ALA A 127 -14.18 -8.08 12.78
N LEU A 128 -15.10 -8.22 11.82
CA LEU A 128 -16.30 -9.06 11.93
C LEU A 128 -15.98 -10.54 12.03
N PHE A 129 -15.09 -11.05 11.18
CA PHE A 129 -14.66 -12.44 11.24
C PHE A 129 -13.89 -12.74 12.53
N ALA A 130 -13.00 -11.82 12.96
CA ALA A 130 -12.31 -12.00 14.23
C ALA A 130 -13.28 -12.02 15.42
N ALA A 131 -14.28 -11.15 15.43
CA ALA A 131 -15.34 -11.16 16.44
C ALA A 131 -16.18 -12.44 16.40
N ALA A 132 -16.59 -12.90 15.21
CA ALA A 132 -17.36 -14.12 15.03
C ALA A 132 -16.57 -15.36 15.50
N PHE A 133 -15.30 -15.52 15.09
CA PHE A 133 -14.46 -16.62 15.52
C PHE A 133 -14.16 -16.60 17.03
N THR A 134 -14.06 -15.41 17.62
CA THR A 134 -13.80 -15.28 19.07
C THR A 134 -14.99 -15.69 19.91
N ARG A 135 -16.21 -15.39 19.44
CA ARG A 135 -17.44 -15.76 20.14
C ARG A 135 -17.89 -17.19 19.84
N GLY A 136 -17.47 -17.73 18.72
CA GLY A 136 -18.14 -18.82 18.05
C GLY A 136 -19.33 -18.31 17.24
N PHE A 137 -19.73 -19.03 16.23
CA PHE A 137 -20.92 -18.68 15.42
C PHE A 137 -21.61 -19.94 14.90
N GLU A 138 -22.89 -19.80 14.69
CA GLU A 138 -23.74 -20.77 14.03
C GLU A 138 -24.21 -20.16 12.72
N MET A 139 -24.05 -20.89 11.64
CA MET A 139 -24.47 -20.45 10.32
C MET A 139 -25.26 -21.54 9.64
N ASP A 140 -26.54 -21.28 9.46
CA ASP A 140 -27.44 -22.15 8.70
C ASP A 140 -27.39 -21.76 7.23
N VAL A 141 -26.73 -22.55 6.40
CA VAL A 141 -26.70 -22.39 4.96
C VAL A 141 -27.47 -23.52 4.32
N TRP A 142 -28.75 -23.30 4.10
CA TRP A 142 -29.71 -24.16 3.36
C TRP A 142 -29.80 -25.61 3.83
N VAL A 143 -28.74 -26.35 3.96
CA VAL A 143 -28.72 -27.78 4.29
C VAL A 143 -27.54 -28.13 5.23
N ILE A 144 -26.64 -27.18 5.46
CA ILE A 144 -25.42 -27.44 6.24
C ILE A 144 -25.40 -26.46 7.43
N ASP A 145 -25.61 -27.00 8.63
CA ASP A 145 -25.42 -26.29 9.87
C ASP A 145 -23.92 -26.27 10.19
N PHE A 146 -23.28 -25.14 9.95
CA PHE A 146 -21.87 -24.96 10.27
C PHE A 146 -21.75 -24.25 11.63
N THR A 147 -21.30 -24.97 12.64
CA THR A 147 -21.02 -24.41 13.96
C THR A 147 -19.52 -24.32 14.16
N ALA A 148 -19.00 -23.13 14.46
CA ALA A 148 -17.62 -22.94 14.84
C ALA A 148 -17.53 -22.65 16.34
N PRO A 149 -16.69 -23.42 17.08
CA PRO A 149 -16.49 -23.16 18.51
C PRO A 149 -15.78 -21.82 18.74
N ALA A 150 -16.00 -21.21 19.90
CA ALA A 150 -15.29 -20.01 20.31
C ALA A 150 -13.78 -20.26 20.38
N MET A 151 -13.01 -19.38 19.76
CA MET A 151 -11.55 -19.48 19.67
C MET A 151 -10.87 -18.31 20.40
N PRO A 152 -9.64 -18.48 20.91
CA PRO A 152 -8.89 -17.35 21.43
C PRO A 152 -8.73 -16.25 20.40
N PHE A 153 -8.90 -14.98 20.80
CA PHE A 153 -8.84 -13.82 19.90
C PHE A 153 -7.58 -13.78 19.03
N LEU A 154 -6.43 -14.17 19.59
CA LEU A 154 -5.16 -14.20 18.84
C LEU A 154 -5.11 -15.25 17.71
N VAL A 155 -5.87 -16.33 17.84
CA VAL A 155 -6.03 -17.33 16.77
C VAL A 155 -7.07 -16.85 15.75
N ALA A 156 -8.09 -16.11 16.21
CA ALA A 156 -9.11 -15.54 15.35
C ALA A 156 -8.54 -14.51 14.36
N ILE A 157 -7.54 -13.71 14.76
CA ILE A 157 -6.90 -12.70 13.89
C ILE A 157 -6.30 -13.32 12.61
N PRO A 158 -5.36 -14.27 12.65
CA PRO A 158 -4.79 -14.85 11.43
C PRO A 158 -5.82 -15.64 10.62
N LEU A 159 -6.79 -16.27 11.25
CA LEU A 159 -7.86 -16.98 10.55
C LEU A 159 -8.76 -16.00 9.77
N ALA A 160 -9.16 -14.90 10.40
CA ALA A 160 -9.88 -13.82 9.72
C ALA A 160 -9.08 -13.25 8.55
N ALA A 161 -7.77 -13.07 8.71
CA ALA A 161 -6.89 -12.60 7.63
C ALA A 161 -6.86 -13.55 6.44
N VAL A 162 -6.84 -14.86 6.66
CA VAL A 162 -6.89 -15.87 5.59
C VAL A 162 -8.22 -15.81 4.83
N VAL A 163 -9.34 -15.74 5.56
CA VAL A 163 -10.68 -15.65 4.96
C VAL A 163 -10.81 -14.39 4.12
N VAL A 164 -10.42 -13.23 4.69
CA VAL A 164 -10.51 -11.95 3.98
C VAL A 164 -9.52 -11.88 2.81
N SER A 165 -8.35 -12.51 2.90
CA SER A 165 -7.45 -12.66 1.74
C SER A 165 -8.14 -13.40 0.59
N GLY A 166 -8.84 -14.49 0.89
CA GLY A 166 -9.64 -15.22 -0.09
C GLY A 166 -10.76 -14.36 -0.70
N MET A 167 -11.50 -13.62 0.11
CA MET A 167 -12.51 -12.68 -0.35
C MET A 167 -11.89 -11.59 -1.25
N ALA A 168 -10.74 -11.05 -0.87
CA ALA A 168 -10.03 -10.06 -1.68
C ALA A 168 -9.62 -10.60 -3.05
N VAL A 169 -9.24 -11.87 -3.15
CA VAL A 169 -8.97 -12.53 -4.45
C VAL A 169 -10.24 -12.62 -5.28
N VAL A 170 -11.36 -13.07 -4.71
CA VAL A 170 -12.63 -13.18 -5.43
C VAL A 170 -13.09 -11.83 -5.98
N ILE A 171 -13.06 -10.80 -5.14
CA ILE A 171 -13.41 -9.43 -5.53
C ILE A 171 -12.41 -8.88 -6.54
N GLY A 172 -11.12 -9.15 -6.32
CA GLY A 172 -10.03 -8.80 -7.22
C GLY A 172 -10.20 -9.39 -8.62
N LEU A 173 -10.67 -10.63 -8.76
CA LEU A 173 -10.97 -11.25 -10.07
C LEU A 173 -11.99 -10.45 -10.89
N GLY A 174 -13.02 -9.94 -10.23
CA GLY A 174 -14.00 -9.05 -10.86
C GLY A 174 -13.42 -7.67 -11.16
N ALA A 175 -12.75 -7.09 -10.17
CA ALA A 175 -12.21 -5.73 -10.20
C ALA A 175 -11.07 -5.56 -11.24
N LEU A 176 -10.22 -6.57 -11.44
CA LEU A 176 -9.09 -6.52 -12.39
C LEU A 176 -9.48 -6.44 -13.86
N ARG A 177 -10.76 -6.67 -14.19
CA ARG A 177 -11.29 -6.44 -15.54
C ARG A 177 -11.37 -4.95 -15.90
N VAL A 178 -11.30 -4.09 -14.87
CA VAL A 178 -11.37 -2.63 -14.97
C VAL A 178 -10.00 -2.03 -14.64
N ARG A 179 -9.59 -0.98 -15.34
CA ARG A 179 -8.27 -0.35 -15.17
C ARG A 179 -8.40 1.11 -14.69
N GLY A 180 -7.33 1.62 -14.07
CA GLY A 180 -7.22 3.02 -13.70
C GLY A 180 -8.23 3.47 -12.66
N LEU A 181 -8.75 4.69 -12.80
CA LEU A 181 -9.68 5.30 -11.84
C LEU A 181 -11.01 4.52 -11.71
N ARG A 182 -11.44 3.85 -12.78
CA ARG A 182 -12.66 3.01 -12.76
C ARG A 182 -12.55 1.88 -11.74
N LEU A 183 -11.36 1.32 -11.53
CA LEU A 183 -11.12 0.31 -10.49
C LEU A 183 -11.40 0.88 -9.09
N ALA A 184 -10.96 2.12 -8.81
CA ALA A 184 -11.22 2.77 -7.54
C ALA A 184 -12.73 2.97 -7.30
N VAL A 185 -13.46 3.43 -8.32
CA VAL A 185 -14.93 3.58 -8.24
C VAL A 185 -15.60 2.23 -8.01
N THR A 186 -15.19 1.19 -8.74
CA THR A 186 -15.73 -0.18 -8.59
C THR A 186 -15.53 -0.71 -7.16
N THR A 187 -14.33 -0.54 -6.60
CA THR A 187 -14.03 -0.99 -5.23
C THR A 187 -14.75 -0.14 -4.19
N PHE A 188 -14.97 1.15 -4.45
CA PHE A 188 -15.75 2.01 -3.55
C PHE A 188 -17.23 1.62 -3.54
N VAL A 189 -17.83 1.37 -4.70
CA VAL A 189 -19.21 0.90 -4.82
C VAL A 189 -19.39 -0.44 -4.10
N PHE A 190 -18.43 -1.38 -4.27
CA PHE A 190 -18.41 -2.61 -3.50
C PHE A 190 -18.36 -2.33 -1.99
N ALA A 191 -17.53 -1.38 -1.55
CA ALA A 191 -17.38 -1.02 -0.14
C ALA A 191 -18.72 -0.54 0.47
N VAL A 192 -19.43 0.33 -0.25
CA VAL A 192 -20.75 0.82 0.16
C VAL A 192 -21.77 -0.33 0.25
N ALA A 193 -21.82 -1.21 -0.77
CA ALA A 193 -22.71 -2.36 -0.79
C ALA A 193 -22.42 -3.33 0.38
N ALA A 194 -21.14 -3.61 0.61
CA ALA A 194 -20.72 -4.50 1.69
C ALA A 194 -21.14 -3.96 3.07
N GLN A 195 -20.94 -2.67 3.30
CA GLN A 195 -21.34 -2.01 4.54
C GLN A 195 -22.84 -2.02 4.75
N GLN A 196 -23.64 -1.81 3.70
CA GLN A 196 -25.10 -1.74 3.81
C GLN A 196 -25.76 -3.12 3.96
N TYR A 197 -25.19 -4.15 3.37
CA TYR A 197 -25.78 -5.47 3.33
C TYR A 197 -24.97 -6.53 4.07
N ILE A 198 -23.67 -6.74 3.71
CA ILE A 198 -22.89 -7.89 4.20
C ILE A 198 -22.60 -7.77 5.70
N TYR A 199 -22.34 -6.56 6.21
CA TYR A 199 -22.10 -6.34 7.64
C TYR A 199 -23.31 -6.66 8.52
N LYS A 200 -24.52 -6.61 7.94
CA LYS A 200 -25.78 -6.84 8.65
C LYS A 200 -26.27 -8.30 8.59
N ILE A 201 -25.50 -9.20 7.97
CA ILE A 201 -25.83 -10.62 7.93
C ILE A 201 -25.92 -11.15 9.38
N PRO A 202 -26.94 -11.98 9.73
CA PRO A 202 -27.15 -12.48 11.08
C PRO A 202 -25.92 -13.13 11.72
N MET A 203 -25.10 -13.83 10.93
CA MET A 203 -23.83 -14.41 11.35
C MET A 203 -22.91 -13.38 12.05
N PHE A 204 -22.90 -12.13 11.58
CA PHE A 204 -22.09 -11.07 12.16
C PHE A 204 -22.84 -10.27 13.21
N SER A 205 -24.13 -10.03 13.02
CA SER A 205 -24.91 -9.05 13.80
C SER A 205 -25.64 -9.65 15.01
N GLU A 206 -25.79 -10.99 15.10
CA GLU A 206 -26.62 -11.64 16.16
C GLU A 206 -27.99 -10.98 16.39
N GLY A 207 -28.56 -10.41 15.34
CA GLY A 207 -29.81 -9.65 15.45
C GLY A 207 -29.65 -8.25 16.04
N ASN A 208 -28.46 -7.83 16.45
CA ASN A 208 -28.20 -6.46 16.90
C ASN A 208 -27.86 -5.57 15.70
N SER A 209 -28.57 -4.46 15.56
CA SER A 209 -28.42 -3.55 14.41
C SER A 209 -27.34 -2.48 14.60
N SER A 210 -26.74 -2.36 15.78
CA SER A 210 -25.84 -1.24 16.11
C SER A 210 -24.36 -1.63 16.23
N SER A 211 -24.05 -2.71 16.95
CA SER A 211 -22.67 -3.15 17.16
C SER A 211 -22.61 -4.59 17.65
N VAL A 212 -21.46 -5.21 17.47
CA VAL A 212 -21.15 -6.53 18.03
C VAL A 212 -19.98 -6.37 19.00
N THR A 213 -20.18 -6.87 20.23
CA THR A 213 -19.17 -6.84 21.29
C THR A 213 -18.53 -8.21 21.47
N PHE A 214 -17.26 -8.22 21.83
CA PHE A 214 -16.52 -9.44 22.17
C PHE A 214 -15.43 -9.14 23.19
N ARG A 215 -14.93 -10.17 23.90
CA ARG A 215 -13.84 -10.01 24.87
C ARG A 215 -12.51 -10.38 24.26
N ARG A 216 -11.46 -9.64 24.62
CA ARG A 216 -10.09 -9.87 24.14
C ARG A 216 -9.45 -11.16 24.70
N GLY A 217 -9.97 -11.62 25.86
CA GLY A 217 -9.41 -12.79 26.55
C GLY A 217 -8.04 -12.54 27.18
N SER A 218 -7.33 -13.63 27.49
CA SER A 218 -5.97 -13.58 28.04
C SER A 218 -5.00 -14.33 27.14
N LEU A 219 -3.74 -13.88 27.12
CA LEU A 219 -2.63 -14.51 26.40
C LEU A 219 -1.59 -15.00 27.41
N PHE A 220 -1.33 -16.31 27.49
CA PHE A 220 -0.33 -16.88 28.40
C PHE A 220 -0.38 -16.32 29.86
N GLY A 221 -1.60 -16.08 30.37
CA GLY A 221 -1.79 -15.52 31.70
C GLY A 221 -1.71 -13.99 31.80
N LEU A 222 -1.39 -13.29 30.72
CA LEU A 222 -1.44 -11.83 30.63
C LEU A 222 -2.84 -11.42 30.17
N SER A 223 -3.55 -10.62 30.98
CA SER A 223 -4.85 -10.07 30.59
C SER A 223 -4.66 -9.03 29.48
N LEU A 224 -5.34 -9.23 28.34
CA LEU A 224 -5.37 -8.24 27.25
C LEU A 224 -6.39 -7.11 27.50
N GLU A 225 -7.03 -7.10 28.67
CA GLU A 225 -8.00 -6.06 29.06
C GLU A 225 -7.31 -4.73 29.36
N SER A 226 -6.04 -4.75 29.82
CA SER A 226 -5.27 -3.54 30.07
C SER A 226 -4.91 -2.83 28.77
N HIS A 227 -5.25 -1.52 28.66
CA HIS A 227 -4.91 -0.71 27.48
C HIS A 227 -3.42 -0.69 27.18
N ARG A 228 -2.56 -0.74 28.21
CA ARG A 228 -1.09 -0.81 28.05
C ARG A 228 -0.66 -2.12 27.43
N THR A 229 -1.15 -3.25 27.93
CA THR A 229 -0.80 -4.58 27.38
C THR A 229 -1.29 -4.69 25.93
N TYR A 230 -2.49 -4.17 25.65
CA TYR A 230 -3.04 -4.18 24.31
C TYR A 230 -2.26 -3.29 23.34
N TYR A 231 -1.76 -2.13 23.77
CA TYR A 231 -0.87 -1.30 22.96
C TYR A 231 0.39 -2.07 22.53
N TYR A 232 1.03 -2.82 23.44
CA TYR A 232 2.20 -3.62 23.07
C TYR A 232 1.85 -4.77 22.13
N LEU A 233 0.66 -5.35 22.23
CA LEU A 233 0.16 -6.29 21.23
C LEU A 233 0.06 -5.63 19.85
N CYS A 234 -0.60 -4.47 19.75
CA CYS A 234 -0.73 -3.72 18.50
C CYS A 234 0.65 -3.41 17.90
N LEU A 235 1.60 -2.96 18.74
CA LEU A 235 2.96 -2.65 18.30
C LEU A 235 3.70 -3.91 17.80
N THR A 236 3.53 -5.03 18.47
CA THR A 236 4.12 -6.32 18.06
C THR A 236 3.56 -6.74 16.69
N VAL A 237 2.25 -6.64 16.50
CA VAL A 237 1.60 -6.94 15.22
C VAL A 237 2.10 -6.00 14.12
N LEU A 238 2.20 -4.69 14.39
CA LEU A 238 2.76 -3.72 13.44
C LEU A 238 4.19 -4.10 13.04
N LEU A 239 5.03 -4.48 14.00
CA LEU A 239 6.42 -4.89 13.73
C LEU A 239 6.47 -6.14 12.85
N ILE A 240 5.66 -7.15 13.16
CA ILE A 240 5.55 -8.38 12.37
C ILE A 240 5.13 -8.04 10.92
N ILE A 241 4.07 -7.25 10.75
CA ILE A 241 3.58 -6.84 9.44
C ILE A 241 4.64 -6.00 8.69
N PHE A 242 5.32 -5.08 9.38
CA PHE A 242 6.39 -4.28 8.78
C PHE A 242 7.54 -5.15 8.27
N VAL A 243 7.94 -6.17 9.02
CA VAL A 243 8.96 -7.14 8.62
C VAL A 243 8.48 -7.97 7.42
N ILE A 244 7.24 -8.49 7.46
CA ILE A 244 6.65 -9.27 6.36
C ILE A 244 6.62 -8.43 5.09
N VAL A 245 6.07 -7.22 5.13
CA VAL A 245 5.98 -6.29 4.00
C VAL A 245 7.37 -5.92 3.47
N SER A 246 8.33 -5.67 4.39
CA SER A 246 9.71 -5.35 4.00
C SER A 246 10.42 -6.51 3.30
N ARG A 247 10.20 -7.74 3.76
CA ARG A 247 10.73 -8.95 3.12
C ARG A 247 10.04 -9.25 1.79
N LEU A 248 8.71 -9.11 1.76
CA LEU A 248 7.91 -9.31 0.56
C LEU A 248 8.37 -8.37 -0.56
N ARG A 249 8.60 -7.08 -0.26
CA ARG A 249 9.10 -6.12 -1.25
C ARG A 249 10.45 -6.52 -1.86
N ARG A 250 11.33 -7.16 -1.08
CA ARG A 250 12.66 -7.60 -1.53
C ARG A 250 12.63 -8.95 -2.24
N SER A 251 11.55 -9.70 -2.10
CA SER A 251 11.38 -11.00 -2.73
C SER A 251 11.16 -10.90 -4.24
N GLY A 252 11.21 -12.04 -4.93
CA GLY A 252 10.86 -12.13 -6.35
C GLY A 252 9.45 -11.60 -6.62
N VAL A 253 8.48 -11.97 -5.78
CA VAL A 253 7.07 -11.54 -5.92
C VAL A 253 6.93 -10.02 -5.82
N GLY A 254 7.60 -9.38 -4.85
CA GLY A 254 7.55 -7.91 -4.74
C GLY A 254 8.17 -7.21 -5.94
N ARG A 255 9.26 -7.75 -6.49
CA ARG A 255 9.90 -7.20 -7.70
C ARG A 255 9.03 -7.38 -8.94
N THR A 256 8.42 -8.54 -9.13
CA THR A 256 7.49 -8.77 -10.26
C THR A 256 6.24 -7.90 -10.15
N THR A 257 5.73 -7.66 -8.94
CA THR A 257 4.59 -6.76 -8.72
C THR A 257 4.91 -5.32 -9.17
N ILE A 258 6.09 -4.81 -8.80
CA ILE A 258 6.55 -3.49 -9.23
C ILE A 258 6.80 -3.45 -10.74
N ALA A 259 7.39 -4.49 -11.33
CA ALA A 259 7.61 -4.58 -12.77
C ALA A 259 6.30 -4.54 -13.57
N VAL A 260 5.27 -5.26 -13.11
CA VAL A 260 3.92 -5.24 -13.72
C VAL A 260 3.26 -3.87 -13.59
N ARG A 261 3.51 -3.14 -12.50
CA ARG A 261 3.04 -1.76 -12.36
C ARG A 261 3.71 -0.83 -13.36
N ASP A 262 5.04 -0.90 -13.46
CA ASP A 262 5.83 0.04 -14.24
C ASP A 262 5.66 -0.20 -15.76
N ASN A 263 5.63 -1.45 -16.21
CA ASN A 263 5.33 -1.80 -17.61
C ASN A 263 4.72 -3.20 -17.71
N LEU A 264 3.41 -3.25 -17.94
CA LEU A 264 2.63 -4.48 -17.98
C LEU A 264 3.03 -5.37 -19.15
N ASP A 265 3.23 -4.78 -20.33
CA ASP A 265 3.51 -5.52 -21.57
C ASP A 265 4.94 -6.07 -21.57
N ALA A 266 5.91 -5.27 -21.12
CA ALA A 266 7.29 -5.74 -20.94
C ALA A 266 7.36 -6.87 -19.90
N ALA A 267 6.69 -6.74 -18.76
CA ALA A 267 6.65 -7.80 -17.74
C ALA A 267 6.04 -9.10 -18.28
N ALA A 268 4.97 -9.00 -19.07
CA ALA A 268 4.34 -10.16 -19.72
C ALA A 268 5.28 -10.86 -20.71
N GLY A 269 6.10 -10.10 -21.42
CA GLY A 269 7.13 -10.64 -22.33
C GLY A 269 8.20 -11.48 -21.61
N TYR A 270 8.44 -11.22 -20.30
CA TYR A 270 9.36 -12.00 -19.44
C TYR A 270 8.65 -13.11 -18.65
N THR A 271 7.58 -13.70 -19.18
CA THR A 271 6.83 -14.83 -18.56
C THR A 271 6.11 -14.50 -17.25
N VAL A 272 6.04 -13.25 -16.83
CA VAL A 272 5.29 -12.82 -15.65
C VAL A 272 3.81 -12.71 -15.99
N SER A 273 2.95 -13.42 -15.26
CA SER A 273 1.50 -13.28 -15.43
C SER A 273 0.98 -12.03 -14.68
N PRO A 274 0.55 -10.96 -15.39
CA PRO A 274 0.09 -9.74 -14.73
C PRO A 274 -1.14 -9.98 -13.84
N THR A 275 -2.07 -10.82 -14.28
CA THR A 275 -3.29 -11.14 -13.52
C THR A 275 -2.98 -11.83 -12.19
N ARG A 276 -2.14 -12.88 -12.22
CA ARG A 276 -1.75 -13.58 -10.97
C ARG A 276 -1.01 -12.67 -10.01
N THR A 277 -0.12 -11.83 -10.54
CA THR A 277 0.65 -10.87 -9.74
C THR A 277 -0.26 -9.83 -9.07
N LYS A 278 -1.24 -9.29 -9.79
CA LYS A 278 -2.22 -8.35 -9.23
C LYS A 278 -3.13 -9.02 -8.21
N LEU A 279 -3.61 -10.24 -8.46
CA LEU A 279 -4.43 -11.01 -7.51
C LEU A 279 -3.66 -11.30 -6.23
N PHE A 280 -2.38 -11.64 -6.32
CA PHE A 280 -1.54 -11.80 -5.14
C PHE A 280 -1.45 -10.49 -4.32
N ALA A 281 -1.32 -9.33 -4.99
CA ALA A 281 -1.31 -8.05 -4.30
C ALA A 281 -2.65 -7.76 -3.60
N PHE A 282 -3.79 -8.12 -4.21
CA PHE A 282 -5.12 -8.03 -3.58
C PHE A 282 -5.21 -8.94 -2.34
N ALA A 283 -4.76 -10.21 -2.46
CA ALA A 283 -4.75 -11.16 -1.34
C ALA A 283 -3.89 -10.67 -0.18
N ALA A 284 -2.66 -10.25 -0.48
CA ALA A 284 -1.73 -9.76 0.54
C ALA A 284 -2.24 -8.48 1.22
N ALA A 285 -2.76 -7.53 0.44
CA ALA A 285 -3.33 -6.30 0.99
C ALA A 285 -4.58 -6.59 1.81
N GLY A 286 -5.49 -7.45 1.31
CA GLY A 286 -6.69 -7.88 2.04
C GLY A 286 -6.36 -8.55 3.37
N GLY A 287 -5.38 -9.45 3.40
CA GLY A 287 -4.93 -10.10 4.63
C GLY A 287 -4.30 -9.13 5.64
N ILE A 288 -3.43 -8.24 5.17
CA ILE A 288 -2.79 -7.24 6.03
C ILE A 288 -3.83 -6.30 6.65
N VAL A 289 -4.76 -5.79 5.83
CA VAL A 289 -5.77 -4.86 6.34
C VAL A 289 -6.77 -5.56 7.27
N ALA A 290 -7.07 -6.83 7.03
CA ALA A 290 -7.92 -7.62 7.92
C ALA A 290 -7.29 -7.79 9.30
N ILE A 291 -5.97 -8.03 9.37
CA ILE A 291 -5.23 -8.02 10.65
C ILE A 291 -5.35 -6.66 11.33
N GLY A 292 -5.13 -5.56 10.60
CA GLY A 292 -5.30 -4.20 11.13
C GLY A 292 -6.70 -3.95 11.67
N GLY A 293 -7.74 -4.36 10.93
CA GLY A 293 -9.13 -4.24 11.33
C GLY A 293 -9.49 -5.11 12.54
N SER A 294 -8.99 -6.35 12.60
CA SER A 294 -9.18 -7.25 13.74
C SER A 294 -8.57 -6.66 15.01
N VAL A 295 -7.35 -6.14 14.92
CA VAL A 295 -6.67 -5.51 16.06
C VAL A 295 -7.36 -4.21 16.47
N LEU A 296 -7.87 -3.42 15.51
CA LEU A 296 -8.64 -2.21 15.80
C LEU A 296 -9.98 -2.55 16.48
N ALA A 297 -10.66 -3.59 16.03
CA ALA A 297 -11.87 -4.07 16.69
C ALA A 297 -11.60 -4.55 18.12
N GLY A 298 -10.51 -5.27 18.33
CA GLY A 298 -10.07 -5.64 19.65
C GLY A 298 -9.72 -4.44 20.53
N LEU A 299 -9.23 -3.34 19.99
CA LEU A 299 -9.00 -2.10 20.73
C LEU A 299 -10.30 -1.50 21.25
N LEU A 300 -11.36 -1.55 20.44
CA LEU A 300 -12.68 -1.01 20.77
C LEU A 300 -13.53 -1.99 21.57
N GLU A 301 -13.16 -3.28 21.65
CA GLU A 301 -13.95 -4.40 22.18
C GLU A 301 -15.34 -4.54 21.52
N SER A 302 -15.51 -3.88 20.39
CA SER A 302 -16.76 -3.86 19.63
C SER A 302 -16.51 -3.57 18.16
N VAL A 303 -17.40 -4.06 17.30
CA VAL A 303 -17.46 -3.70 15.89
C VAL A 303 -18.73 -2.91 15.65
N PRO A 304 -18.66 -1.58 15.56
CA PRO A 304 -19.84 -0.75 15.28
C PRO A 304 -20.23 -0.83 13.80
N PHE A 305 -21.53 -0.95 13.51
CA PHE A 305 -22.06 -1.01 12.14
C PHE A 305 -22.41 0.37 11.57
N ARG A 306 -22.62 1.38 12.42
CA ARG A 306 -23.13 2.70 12.03
C ARG A 306 -22.24 3.88 12.42
N SER A 307 -21.17 3.68 13.19
CA SER A 307 -20.39 4.79 13.71
C SER A 307 -18.90 4.65 13.39
N GLN A 308 -18.30 5.73 13.03
CA GLN A 308 -16.90 6.18 13.00
C GLN A 308 -15.76 5.25 12.52
N PHE A 309 -15.92 3.94 12.44
CA PHE A 309 -14.86 3.04 12.00
C PHE A 309 -15.41 2.03 11.00
N PHE A 310 -14.57 1.66 10.04
CA PHE A 310 -14.87 0.70 8.95
C PHE A 310 -15.87 1.20 7.91
N LEU A 311 -16.13 2.51 7.85
CA LEU A 311 -16.93 3.10 6.81
C LEU A 311 -16.19 3.14 5.46
N SER A 312 -16.94 3.14 4.37
CA SER A 312 -16.36 3.33 3.03
C SER A 312 -15.64 4.68 2.88
N SER A 313 -16.13 5.73 3.58
CA SER A 313 -15.47 7.04 3.67
C SER A 313 -14.09 6.99 4.30
N ASP A 314 -13.86 6.10 5.28
CA ASP A 314 -12.57 5.99 5.97
C ASP A 314 -11.48 5.43 5.05
N SER A 315 -11.87 4.76 3.97
CA SER A 315 -10.94 4.36 2.92
C SER A 315 -10.28 5.57 2.23
N LEU A 316 -11.01 6.67 2.08
CA LEU A 316 -10.44 7.93 1.53
C LEU A 316 -9.45 8.54 2.51
N GLN A 317 -9.77 8.54 3.80
CA GLN A 317 -8.85 9.01 4.83
C GLN A 317 -7.57 8.15 4.85
N LEU A 318 -7.70 6.82 4.71
CA LEU A 318 -6.57 5.92 4.63
C LEU A 318 -5.69 6.20 3.40
N VAL A 319 -6.29 6.50 2.24
CA VAL A 319 -5.56 6.96 1.04
C VAL A 319 -4.81 8.25 1.35
N GLY A 320 -5.47 9.24 1.97
CA GLY A 320 -4.84 10.49 2.39
C GLY A 320 -3.62 10.25 3.28
N MET A 321 -3.72 9.36 4.28
CA MET A 321 -2.59 8.97 5.15
C MET A 321 -1.41 8.43 4.35
N VAL A 322 -1.67 7.52 3.40
CA VAL A 322 -0.61 6.90 2.61
C VAL A 322 0.02 7.88 1.62
N VAL A 323 -0.77 8.79 1.05
CA VAL A 323 -0.27 9.86 0.16
C VAL A 323 0.60 10.83 0.95
N ILE A 324 0.11 11.33 2.09
CA ILE A 324 0.88 12.23 2.98
C ILE A 324 2.18 11.56 3.44
N GLY A 325 2.11 10.31 3.88
CA GLY A 325 3.27 9.58 4.35
C GLY A 325 4.26 9.23 3.24
N GLY A 326 3.78 9.00 2.02
CA GLY A 326 4.54 8.59 0.83
C GLY A 326 4.25 7.15 0.40
N ILE A 327 3.51 7.01 -0.69
CA ILE A 327 2.99 5.71 -1.21
C ILE A 327 4.10 4.68 -1.46
N ALA A 328 5.23 5.11 -1.99
CA ALA A 328 6.34 4.23 -2.37
C ALA A 328 7.30 3.92 -1.21
N ALA A 329 7.26 4.70 -0.14
CA ALA A 329 8.15 4.54 1.00
C ALA A 329 7.64 3.47 1.96
N ARG A 330 8.55 2.63 2.52
CA ARG A 330 8.14 1.57 3.48
C ARG A 330 7.63 2.13 4.80
N SER A 331 8.23 3.23 5.26
CA SER A 331 7.83 3.95 6.47
C SER A 331 6.70 4.95 6.23
N GLY A 332 6.37 5.23 4.97
CA GLY A 332 5.34 6.20 4.59
C GLY A 332 4.01 6.00 5.31
N PRO A 333 3.41 4.80 5.26
CA PRO A 333 2.14 4.53 5.93
C PRO A 333 2.15 4.82 7.43
N ILE A 334 3.26 4.50 8.11
CA ILE A 334 3.43 4.74 9.55
C ILE A 334 3.50 6.25 9.81
N ILE A 335 4.31 6.98 9.02
CA ILE A 335 4.43 8.44 9.11
C ILE A 335 3.08 9.09 8.86
N GLY A 336 2.34 8.64 7.85
CA GLY A 336 1.02 9.16 7.52
C GLY A 336 -0.01 8.92 8.62
N ALA A 337 -0.02 7.75 9.24
CA ALA A 337 -0.89 7.46 10.38
C ALA A 337 -0.57 8.32 11.61
N VAL A 338 0.71 8.51 11.92
CA VAL A 338 1.16 9.41 12.99
C VAL A 338 0.76 10.85 12.69
N TRP A 339 0.88 11.29 11.43
CA TRP A 339 0.53 12.65 11.04
C TRP A 339 -0.98 12.89 11.12
N VAL A 340 -1.80 12.02 10.54
CA VAL A 340 -3.25 12.27 10.40
C VAL A 340 -4.02 11.96 11.68
N ILE A 341 -3.62 10.96 12.46
CA ILE A 341 -4.30 10.56 13.70
C ILE A 341 -3.51 10.97 14.93
N GLY A 342 -2.18 10.77 14.92
CA GLY A 342 -1.35 11.00 16.09
C GLY A 342 -1.19 12.49 16.42
N LEU A 343 -0.98 13.35 15.42
CA LEU A 343 -0.76 14.77 15.65
C LEU A 343 -2.01 15.48 16.21
N PRO A 344 -3.24 15.27 15.69
CA PRO A 344 -4.44 15.79 16.32
C PRO A 344 -4.64 15.32 17.76
N ALA A 345 -4.26 14.09 18.06
CA ALA A 345 -4.40 13.54 19.40
C ALA A 345 -3.50 14.22 20.47
N ILE A 346 -2.40 14.86 20.04
CA ILE A 346 -1.54 15.64 20.92
C ILE A 346 -2.21 16.97 21.29
N PHE A 347 -3.02 17.52 20.39
CA PHE A 347 -3.69 18.81 20.53
C PHE A 347 -5.23 18.66 20.46
N PRO A 348 -5.87 17.96 21.40
CA PRO A 348 -7.30 17.62 21.32
C PRO A 348 -8.21 18.84 21.40
N ASP A 349 -7.77 19.91 22.04
CA ASP A 349 -8.57 21.13 22.26
C ASP A 349 -8.54 22.10 21.07
N ASN A 350 -7.80 21.79 20.01
CA ASN A 350 -7.65 22.68 18.87
C ASN A 350 -8.30 22.07 17.60
N GLU A 351 -9.47 22.57 17.24
CA GLU A 351 -10.24 22.11 16.08
C GLU A 351 -9.52 22.34 14.73
N LEU A 352 -8.57 23.25 14.65
CA LEU A 352 -7.82 23.55 13.43
C LEU A 352 -6.78 22.45 13.12
N VAL A 353 -6.27 21.75 14.13
CA VAL A 353 -5.22 20.74 13.93
C VAL A 353 -5.68 19.58 13.05
N PRO A 354 -6.86 18.96 13.27
CA PRO A 354 -7.39 17.93 12.36
C PRO A 354 -7.56 18.44 10.92
N LEU A 355 -7.99 19.68 10.73
CA LEU A 355 -8.15 20.28 9.41
C LEU A 355 -6.81 20.43 8.70
N PHE A 356 -5.79 20.92 9.42
CA PHE A 356 -4.43 21.06 8.86
C PHE A 356 -3.76 19.72 8.59
N THR A 357 -3.96 18.73 9.42
CA THR A 357 -3.31 17.43 9.25
C THR A 357 -3.96 16.56 8.17
N SER A 358 -5.26 16.72 7.94
CA SER A 358 -5.98 15.95 6.91
C SER A 358 -6.03 16.67 5.55
N SER A 359 -6.84 17.70 5.43
CA SER A 359 -7.16 18.32 4.14
C SER A 359 -6.08 19.28 3.65
N VAL A 360 -5.75 20.28 4.47
CA VAL A 360 -4.75 21.30 4.10
C VAL A 360 -3.35 20.67 4.06
N GLY A 361 -3.03 19.79 5.02
CA GLY A 361 -1.76 19.09 5.03
C GLY A 361 -1.58 18.19 3.81
N LEU A 362 -2.63 17.50 3.37
CA LEU A 362 -2.59 16.72 2.14
C LEU A 362 -2.27 17.61 0.93
N LEU A 363 -2.94 18.77 0.80
CA LEU A 363 -2.69 19.70 -0.30
C LEU A 363 -1.24 20.20 -0.30
N ILE A 364 -0.74 20.63 0.85
CA ILE A 364 0.63 21.12 1.01
C ILE A 364 1.64 20.02 0.66
N VAL A 365 1.44 18.82 1.22
CA VAL A 365 2.38 17.72 0.98
C VAL A 365 2.40 17.31 -0.49
N VAL A 366 1.25 17.18 -1.15
CA VAL A 366 1.18 16.82 -2.56
C VAL A 366 1.80 17.90 -3.45
N MET A 367 1.63 19.18 -3.10
CA MET A 367 2.15 20.30 -3.87
C MET A 367 3.68 20.45 -3.75
N TYR A 368 4.23 20.32 -2.54
CA TYR A 368 5.65 20.55 -2.29
C TYR A 368 6.48 19.26 -2.20
N PHE A 369 5.88 18.16 -1.79
CA PHE A 369 6.55 16.87 -1.57
C PHE A 369 5.82 15.73 -2.30
N PRO A 370 5.94 15.62 -3.63
CA PRO A 370 5.24 14.59 -4.40
C PRO A 370 5.59 13.14 -3.98
N GLY A 371 6.71 12.94 -3.30
CA GLY A 371 7.09 11.66 -2.69
C GLY A 371 6.56 11.44 -1.27
N GLY A 372 5.71 12.38 -0.76
CA GLY A 372 5.20 12.36 0.61
C GLY A 372 6.22 12.79 1.66
N MET A 373 5.82 12.81 2.92
CA MET A 373 6.69 13.21 4.05
C MET A 373 7.93 12.33 4.19
N ALA A 374 7.89 11.07 3.75
CA ALA A 374 9.07 10.22 3.73
C ALA A 374 10.20 10.80 2.84
N GLN A 375 9.86 11.63 1.84
CA GLN A 375 10.85 12.34 1.03
C GLN A 375 11.68 13.31 1.85
N ILE A 376 11.09 13.97 2.85
CA ILE A 376 11.80 14.87 3.76
C ILE A 376 12.91 14.11 4.48
N GLY A 377 12.61 12.89 4.97
CA GLY A 377 13.61 12.03 5.60
C GLY A 377 14.77 11.66 4.65
N TYR A 378 14.48 11.44 3.36
CA TYR A 378 15.51 11.19 2.36
C TYR A 378 16.32 12.46 2.06
N MET A 379 15.68 13.63 1.97
CA MET A 379 16.39 14.91 1.77
C MET A 379 17.33 15.23 2.91
N ILE A 380 16.88 15.07 4.16
CA ILE A 380 17.73 15.25 5.35
C ILE A 380 18.92 14.27 5.31
N ARG A 381 18.66 13.00 5.00
CA ARG A 381 19.71 11.99 4.86
C ARG A 381 20.73 12.39 3.81
N ASP A 382 20.28 12.78 2.62
CA ASP A 382 21.15 13.13 1.49
C ASP A 382 21.96 14.39 1.81
N ALA A 383 21.38 15.39 2.49
CA ALA A 383 22.10 16.58 2.96
C ALA A 383 23.16 16.22 4.01
N VAL A 384 22.87 15.32 4.95
CA VAL A 384 23.84 14.83 5.94
C VAL A 384 24.95 14.02 5.27
N ASP A 385 24.62 13.16 4.30
CA ASP A 385 25.58 12.37 3.56
C ASP A 385 26.51 13.30 2.72
N GLU A 386 25.98 14.32 2.04
CA GLU A 386 26.75 15.32 1.29
C GLU A 386 27.68 16.16 2.22
N TRP A 387 27.14 16.64 3.35
CA TRP A 387 27.91 17.38 4.35
C TRP A 387 29.05 16.55 4.94
N ALA A 388 28.82 15.26 5.18
CA ALA A 388 29.84 14.38 5.73
C ALA A 388 30.91 14.03 4.70
N VAL A 389 30.52 13.79 3.43
CA VAL A 389 31.45 13.50 2.33
C VAL A 389 32.32 14.74 2.00
N ALA A 390 31.76 15.95 2.05
CA ALA A 390 32.49 17.18 1.82
C ALA A 390 33.65 17.45 2.83
N ARG A 391 33.59 16.78 4.01
CA ARG A 391 34.65 16.86 5.03
C ARG A 391 35.74 15.80 4.92
N LEU A 392 35.58 14.82 4.02
CA LEU A 392 36.61 13.83 3.75
C LEU A 392 37.66 14.46 2.84
N PRO A 393 38.95 14.18 3.06
CA PRO A 393 40.01 14.59 2.16
C PRO A 393 39.73 14.06 0.75
N GLU A 394 40.06 14.87 -0.28
CA GLU A 394 39.91 14.40 -1.67
C GLU A 394 40.69 13.11 -1.89
N PRO A 395 40.12 12.11 -2.58
CA PRO A 395 40.85 10.88 -2.85
C PRO A 395 42.03 11.22 -3.73
N VAL A 396 43.20 10.78 -3.31
CA VAL A 396 44.46 10.87 -4.08
C VAL A 396 44.30 10.20 -5.46
N ASP A 397 43.33 9.29 -5.59
CA ASP A 397 43.05 8.52 -6.82
C ASP A 397 42.05 9.16 -7.80
N ALA A 398 41.51 10.34 -7.52
CA ALA A 398 40.57 10.98 -8.45
C ALA A 398 41.24 11.36 -9.78
N ALA A 399 42.53 11.70 -9.74
CA ALA A 399 43.33 11.95 -10.94
C ALA A 399 43.66 10.63 -11.67
N THR A 400 43.97 9.58 -10.92
CA THR A 400 44.33 8.24 -11.46
C THR A 400 43.09 7.53 -11.99
N GLY A 401 41.93 7.67 -11.34
CA GLY A 401 40.67 7.09 -11.80
C GLY A 401 40.16 7.70 -13.11
N ARG A 402 40.31 9.01 -13.30
CA ARG A 402 40.00 9.67 -14.59
C ARG A 402 40.92 9.19 -15.72
N VAL A 403 42.18 8.97 -15.42
CA VAL A 403 43.15 8.41 -16.38
C VAL A 403 42.82 6.94 -16.68
N ALA A 404 42.41 6.14 -15.67
CA ALA A 404 42.02 4.75 -15.86
C ALA A 404 40.70 4.61 -16.67
N VAL A 405 39.72 5.44 -16.44
CA VAL A 405 38.47 5.45 -17.24
C VAL A 405 38.76 5.93 -18.66
N ALA A 406 39.60 6.95 -18.85
CA ALA A 406 40.02 7.40 -20.16
C ALA A 406 40.87 6.34 -20.89
N ALA A 407 41.73 5.61 -20.16
CA ALA A 407 42.46 4.48 -20.69
C ALA A 407 41.58 3.27 -21.03
N LEU A 408 40.58 2.98 -20.24
CA LEU A 408 39.58 1.92 -20.50
C LEU A 408 38.67 2.25 -21.69
N THR A 409 38.29 3.52 -21.87
CA THR A 409 37.55 3.97 -23.06
C THR A 409 38.47 4.01 -24.31
N ALA A 410 39.70 4.36 -24.15
CA ALA A 410 40.69 4.30 -25.26
C ALA A 410 41.05 2.85 -25.66
N HIS A 411 41.00 1.89 -24.71
CA HIS A 411 41.31 0.47 -25.01
C HIS A 411 40.07 -0.34 -25.48
N ARG A 412 38.88 0.25 -25.49
CA ARG A 412 37.64 -0.38 -25.98
C ARG A 412 37.26 0.03 -27.40
N SER A 413 38.15 0.60 -28.17
CA SER A 413 38.01 0.47 -29.62
C SER A 413 38.37 -0.98 -29.95
N PRO A 414 37.42 -1.85 -30.31
CA PRO A 414 37.76 -3.13 -30.89
C PRO A 414 38.62 -2.80 -32.09
N ALA A 415 39.84 -3.31 -32.10
CA ALA A 415 40.68 -3.26 -33.31
C ALA A 415 39.80 -3.69 -34.47
N ARG A 416 39.51 -2.74 -35.36
CA ARG A 416 38.85 -3.02 -36.62
C ARG A 416 39.62 -4.23 -37.20
N ARG A 417 38.99 -5.41 -37.19
CA ARG A 417 39.48 -6.52 -37.95
C ARG A 417 39.54 -6.00 -39.37
N GLU A 418 40.74 -5.75 -39.86
CA GLU A 418 41.03 -5.56 -41.29
C GLU A 418 40.71 -6.87 -41.99
N GLY A 419 39.40 -7.10 -42.16
CA GLY A 419 38.85 -8.08 -43.10
C GLY A 419 38.48 -7.31 -44.33
N ASN A 420 39.16 -7.64 -45.42
CA ASN A 420 38.92 -7.32 -46.79
C ASN A 420 37.71 -6.43 -47.10
N PRO A 421 37.86 -5.23 -47.67
CA PRO A 421 36.73 -4.38 -48.02
C PRO A 421 35.92 -5.03 -49.16
N GLY A 422 34.99 -5.90 -48.82
CA GLY A 422 33.89 -6.24 -49.69
C GLY A 422 32.97 -5.01 -49.86
N PRO A 423 32.12 -4.93 -50.86
CA PRO A 423 31.32 -3.77 -51.16
C PRO A 423 30.56 -3.34 -49.92
N GLU A 424 30.67 -2.05 -49.55
CA GLU A 424 30.00 -1.40 -48.42
C GLU A 424 28.49 -1.61 -48.49
N SER A 425 28.01 -2.73 -47.98
CA SER A 425 26.59 -2.93 -47.75
C SER A 425 26.28 -2.62 -46.31
N ASP A 426 25.70 -1.45 -46.06
CA ASP A 426 25.11 -1.15 -44.76
C ASP A 426 24.11 -2.28 -44.42
N ALA A 427 24.26 -2.93 -43.26
CA ALA A 427 23.29 -3.92 -42.77
C ALA A 427 21.99 -3.23 -42.38
N LEU A 428 22.10 -2.01 -41.86
CA LEU A 428 20.97 -1.15 -41.55
C LEU A 428 21.36 0.31 -41.77
N ARG A 429 20.54 1.02 -42.51
CA ARG A 429 20.66 2.47 -42.68
C ARG A 429 19.31 3.12 -42.37
N ALA A 430 19.32 4.03 -41.43
CA ALA A 430 18.16 4.82 -41.05
C ALA A 430 18.54 6.29 -41.12
N ASP A 431 17.93 7.03 -42.03
CA ASP A 431 18.21 8.45 -42.26
C ASP A 431 17.05 9.32 -41.73
N LYS A 432 17.38 10.31 -40.90
CA LYS A 432 16.45 11.33 -40.41
C LYS A 432 15.16 10.79 -39.79
N ILE A 433 15.27 9.81 -38.88
CA ILE A 433 14.12 9.25 -38.18
C ILE A 433 13.55 10.31 -37.24
N GLY A 434 12.24 10.53 -37.29
CA GLY A 434 11.48 11.33 -36.34
C GLY A 434 10.37 10.50 -35.71
N VAL A 435 10.26 10.56 -34.39
CA VAL A 435 9.15 9.91 -33.63
C VAL A 435 8.45 10.95 -32.80
N THR A 436 7.13 11.02 -32.98
CA THR A 436 6.28 11.98 -32.25
C THR A 436 5.20 11.19 -31.49
N PHE A 437 5.09 11.44 -30.18
CA PHE A 437 4.06 10.87 -29.31
C PHE A 437 3.16 12.00 -28.80
N GLY A 438 1.91 12.05 -29.23
CA GLY A 438 0.91 12.97 -28.71
C GLY A 438 1.32 14.44 -28.69
N GLY A 439 2.05 14.92 -29.71
CA GLY A 439 2.53 16.30 -29.79
C GLY A 439 3.97 16.55 -29.29
N ASN A 440 4.54 15.63 -28.54
CA ASN A 440 5.95 15.68 -28.13
C ASN A 440 6.82 14.95 -29.16
N ARG A 441 7.79 15.67 -29.76
CA ARG A 441 8.80 15.06 -30.62
C ARG A 441 9.85 14.37 -29.76
N ALA A 442 9.79 13.04 -29.64
CA ALA A 442 10.71 12.26 -28.84
C ALA A 442 12.06 12.01 -29.55
N VAL A 443 12.02 11.90 -30.86
CA VAL A 443 13.20 11.76 -31.72
C VAL A 443 13.08 12.71 -32.90
N VAL A 444 14.14 13.46 -33.18
CA VAL A 444 14.17 14.45 -34.27
C VAL A 444 15.43 14.24 -35.09
N ASP A 445 15.27 13.93 -36.38
CA ASP A 445 16.34 13.85 -37.37
C ASP A 445 17.53 12.96 -36.97
N VAL A 446 17.29 11.82 -36.31
CA VAL A 446 18.33 10.88 -35.92
C VAL A 446 18.66 9.99 -37.12
N SER A 447 19.93 9.93 -37.51
CA SER A 447 20.44 9.04 -38.56
C SER A 447 21.39 8.03 -37.95
N VAL A 448 21.19 6.74 -38.27
CA VAL A 448 22.02 5.62 -37.77
C VAL A 448 22.41 4.74 -38.97
N ARG A 449 23.68 4.34 -38.98
CA ARG A 449 24.19 3.34 -39.91
C ARG A 449 24.85 2.22 -39.15
N VAL A 450 24.56 1.01 -39.51
CA VAL A 450 25.15 -0.22 -38.95
C VAL A 450 25.76 -1.05 -40.06
N GLY A 451 27.07 -1.27 -40.03
CA GLY A 451 27.76 -2.14 -40.97
C GLY A 451 27.53 -3.61 -40.65
N GLN A 452 27.81 -4.49 -41.62
CA GLN A 452 27.69 -5.94 -41.38
C GLN A 452 28.66 -6.40 -40.28
N GLY A 453 28.12 -7.06 -39.24
CA GLY A 453 28.86 -7.53 -38.07
C GLY A 453 29.23 -6.44 -37.06
N GLU A 454 28.68 -5.22 -37.21
CA GLU A 454 28.85 -4.11 -36.27
C GLU A 454 27.74 -4.11 -35.23
N ILE A 455 28.06 -3.78 -33.98
CA ILE A 455 27.09 -3.53 -32.90
C ILE A 455 27.15 -2.05 -32.55
N VAL A 456 26.09 -1.34 -32.83
CA VAL A 456 25.94 0.09 -32.49
C VAL A 456 24.99 0.23 -31.29
N GLY A 457 25.47 0.91 -30.25
CA GLY A 457 24.67 1.32 -29.09
C GLY A 457 24.16 2.75 -29.27
N LEU A 458 22.84 2.95 -29.12
CA LEU A 458 22.17 4.26 -29.14
C LEU A 458 21.97 4.77 -27.72
#